data_d7c254a0bd03fdc5c607817115c29978
#
_entry.id   d7c254a0bd03fdc5c607817115c29978
#
_cell.length_a   1.000
_cell.length_b   1.000
_cell.length_c   1.000
_cell.angle_alpha   90.00
_cell.angle_beta   90.00
_cell.angle_gamma   90.00
#
_symmetry.space_group_name_H-M   'P 1'
#
loop_
_entity.id
_entity.type
_entity.pdbx_description
1 polymer ?
#
loop_
_entity_poly.entity_id
_entity_poly.type
_entity_poly.pdbx_seq_one_letter_code
_entity_poly.pdbx_strand_id
1 'polypeptide(L)'
;YTAGETIQIEAFLCNDTAKSGAYTLAFELYNEQNKLIQTGRIPAHADACRAAYIASAEFPAETAQDRETLTLRAVLLDGNGDVVNYAEQKLTVFQDVTVVPNDNVVILKLEPGLHTVAGETVTVKPCGMLPLHFVSRKTEHPAVDEFKEQDFSYWYDAKEDCITPLLDTTFTAEDFTPILLSNNMDEQGNWGPVLAAAEKLYEGKHYVICQLDLRQENPVAKRFLRNLYRLGTK
;
A
#
# COMPACT_ATOMS: atom_id res chain seq x y z
N TYR A 1 -4.93 6.58 0.11
CA TYR A 1 -5.22 7.97 0.51
C TYR A 1 -5.92 8.00 1.86
N THR A 2 -5.71 9.06 2.61
CA THR A 2 -6.49 9.40 3.79
C THR A 2 -7.64 10.34 3.38
N ALA A 3 -8.80 10.22 4.00
CA ALA A 3 -9.91 11.14 3.76
C ALA A 3 -9.48 12.59 4.04
N GLY A 4 -9.80 13.50 3.10
CA GLY A 4 -9.37 14.89 3.13
C GLY A 4 -8.10 15.19 2.32
N GLU A 5 -7.36 14.18 1.86
CA GLU A 5 -6.25 14.36 0.92
C GLU A 5 -6.76 14.67 -0.49
N THR A 6 -5.86 15.10 -1.37
CA THR A 6 -6.13 15.28 -2.79
C THR A 6 -5.56 14.10 -3.58
N ILE A 7 -6.43 13.45 -4.34
CA ILE A 7 -6.02 12.44 -5.34
C ILE A 7 -5.51 13.19 -6.55
N GLN A 8 -4.22 13.06 -6.85
CA GLN A 8 -3.61 13.61 -8.04
C GLN A 8 -3.45 12.55 -9.11
N ILE A 9 -3.83 12.88 -10.33
CA ILE A 9 -3.83 11.99 -11.48
C ILE A 9 -3.09 12.64 -12.62
N GLU A 10 -2.16 11.92 -13.22
CA GLU A 10 -1.52 12.29 -14.47
C GLU A 10 -1.93 11.31 -15.56
N ALA A 11 -2.34 11.84 -16.71
CA ALA A 11 -2.73 11.06 -17.86
C ALA A 11 -1.71 11.15 -18.99
N PHE A 12 -1.24 9.99 -19.41
CA PHE A 12 -0.39 9.83 -20.59
C PHE A 12 -1.18 9.07 -21.65
N LEU A 13 -1.15 9.54 -22.88
CA LEU A 13 -1.75 8.88 -24.03
C LEU A 13 -0.65 8.26 -24.89
N CYS A 14 -0.66 6.91 -24.98
CA CYS A 14 0.19 6.17 -25.90
C CYS A 14 -0.62 5.85 -27.16
N ASN A 15 -0.25 6.45 -28.28
CA ASN A 15 -0.90 6.24 -29.56
C ASN A 15 0.04 5.45 -30.50
N ASP A 16 -0.20 4.17 -30.65
CA ASP A 16 0.56 3.26 -31.52
C ASP A 16 0.03 3.23 -32.96
N THR A 17 -0.96 4.09 -33.26
CA THR A 17 -1.55 4.17 -34.61
C THR A 17 -0.90 5.26 -35.46
N ALA A 18 -1.02 5.14 -36.79
CA ALA A 18 -0.57 6.15 -37.74
C ALA A 18 -1.54 7.37 -37.85
N LYS A 19 -2.56 7.44 -36.99
CA LYS A 19 -3.58 8.52 -37.02
C LYS A 19 -3.32 9.54 -35.92
N SER A 20 -3.36 10.81 -36.28
CA SER A 20 -3.42 11.92 -35.34
C SER A 20 -4.85 12.43 -35.25
N GLY A 21 -5.23 13.00 -34.11
CA GLY A 21 -6.57 13.56 -33.95
C GLY A 21 -6.80 14.30 -32.64
N ALA A 22 -7.89 15.07 -32.64
CA ALA A 22 -8.41 15.71 -31.45
C ALA A 22 -9.38 14.80 -30.74
N TYR A 23 -9.29 14.74 -29.42
CA TYR A 23 -10.09 13.91 -28.52
C TYR A 23 -10.52 14.73 -27.31
N THR A 24 -11.38 14.13 -26.50
CA THR A 24 -11.68 14.61 -25.15
C THR A 24 -11.29 13.52 -24.17
N LEU A 25 -10.51 13.84 -23.16
CA LEU A 25 -10.24 12.97 -22.03
C LEU A 25 -11.24 13.28 -20.91
N ALA A 26 -12.06 12.32 -20.54
CA ALA A 26 -12.96 12.40 -19.40
C ALA A 26 -12.39 11.61 -18.24
N PHE A 27 -12.34 12.24 -17.06
CA PHE A 27 -12.07 11.56 -15.79
C PHE A 27 -13.39 11.35 -15.06
N GLU A 28 -13.63 10.14 -14.58
CA GLU A 28 -14.82 9.76 -13.87
C GLU A 28 -14.42 9.01 -12.60
N LEU A 29 -14.90 9.47 -11.44
CA LEU A 29 -14.65 8.82 -10.15
C LEU A 29 -15.94 8.19 -9.66
N TYR A 30 -15.90 6.89 -9.41
CA TYR A 30 -17.03 6.09 -8.94
C TYR A 30 -16.76 5.56 -7.54
N ASN A 31 -17.82 5.46 -6.73
CA ASN A 31 -17.76 4.79 -5.43
C ASN A 31 -17.94 3.25 -5.56
N GLU A 32 -17.90 2.53 -4.43
CA GLU A 32 -18.08 1.06 -4.42
C GLU A 32 -19.45 0.60 -4.94
N GLN A 33 -20.48 1.44 -4.87
CA GLN A 33 -21.82 1.18 -5.43
C GLN A 33 -21.90 1.51 -6.92
N ASN A 34 -20.77 1.78 -7.57
CA ASN A 34 -20.69 2.18 -8.99
C ASN A 34 -21.48 3.46 -9.30
N LYS A 35 -21.64 4.34 -8.32
CA LYS A 35 -22.23 5.66 -8.48
C LYS A 35 -21.14 6.65 -8.85
N LEU A 36 -21.36 7.42 -9.93
CA LEU A 36 -20.49 8.53 -10.31
C LEU A 36 -20.57 9.62 -9.23
N ILE A 37 -19.42 9.93 -8.63
CA ILE A 37 -19.29 10.95 -7.58
C ILE A 37 -18.64 12.22 -8.09
N GLN A 38 -17.71 12.10 -9.04
CA GLN A 38 -17.06 13.26 -9.67
C GLN A 38 -16.72 12.98 -11.13
N THR A 39 -16.66 14.03 -11.94
CA THR A 39 -16.24 13.95 -13.34
C THR A 39 -15.55 15.26 -13.77
N GLY A 40 -14.60 15.14 -14.70
CA GLY A 40 -13.95 16.25 -15.37
C GLY A 40 -13.73 15.92 -16.85
N ARG A 41 -13.64 16.94 -17.71
CA ARG A 41 -13.33 16.77 -19.14
C ARG A 41 -12.26 17.77 -19.58
N ILE A 42 -11.30 17.29 -20.32
CA ILE A 42 -10.17 18.07 -20.79
C ILE A 42 -9.96 17.77 -22.28
N PRO A 43 -9.73 18.80 -23.13
CA PRO A 43 -9.32 18.59 -24.52
C PRO A 43 -8.00 17.83 -24.57
N ALA A 44 -7.91 16.86 -25.48
CA ALA A 44 -6.71 16.05 -25.68
C ALA A 44 -6.36 16.00 -27.17
N HIS A 45 -5.09 15.80 -27.47
CA HIS A 45 -4.61 15.56 -28.83
C HIS A 45 -3.69 14.33 -28.83
N ALA A 46 -3.88 13.45 -29.80
CA ALA A 46 -3.01 12.32 -30.05
C ALA A 46 -2.23 12.53 -31.32
N ASP A 47 -0.91 12.56 -31.23
CA ASP A 47 -0.02 12.46 -32.37
C ASP A 47 0.16 10.99 -32.80
N ALA A 48 0.33 10.76 -34.10
CA ALA A 48 0.59 9.44 -34.63
C ALA A 48 1.88 8.83 -34.07
N CYS A 49 1.85 7.56 -33.71
CA CYS A 49 3.00 6.79 -33.22
C CYS A 49 3.76 7.49 -32.08
N ARG A 50 3.07 8.08 -31.13
CA ARG A 50 3.68 8.88 -30.05
C ARG A 50 2.99 8.66 -28.71
N ALA A 51 3.79 8.66 -27.64
CA ALA A 51 3.33 8.78 -26.26
C ALA A 51 3.54 10.22 -25.78
N ALA A 52 2.54 10.80 -25.14
CA ALA A 52 2.61 12.15 -24.61
C ALA A 52 1.81 12.29 -23.31
N TYR A 53 2.29 13.16 -22.43
CA TYR A 53 1.50 13.68 -21.32
C TYR A 53 0.34 14.51 -21.88
N ILE A 54 -0.85 14.28 -21.35
CA ILE A 54 -2.06 14.97 -21.84
C ILE A 54 -2.52 16.00 -20.81
N ALA A 55 -2.69 15.61 -19.58
CA ALA A 55 -3.27 16.44 -18.54
C ALA A 55 -3.08 15.86 -17.15
N SER A 56 -3.29 16.69 -16.13
CA SER A 56 -3.52 16.27 -14.75
C SER A 56 -4.94 16.61 -14.31
N ALA A 57 -5.45 15.85 -13.35
CA ALA A 57 -6.68 16.13 -12.65
C ALA A 57 -6.49 15.92 -11.14
N GLU A 58 -7.29 16.65 -10.36
CA GLU A 58 -7.29 16.54 -8.89
C GLU A 58 -8.71 16.29 -8.41
N PHE A 59 -8.84 15.35 -7.47
CA PHE A 59 -10.11 15.02 -6.84
C PHE A 59 -9.91 14.93 -5.33
N PRO A 60 -10.86 15.43 -4.51
CA PRO A 60 -10.78 15.21 -3.07
C PRO A 60 -11.00 13.72 -2.75
N ALA A 61 -10.16 13.17 -1.90
CA ALA A 61 -10.32 11.83 -1.35
C ALA A 61 -11.38 11.88 -0.24
N GLU A 62 -12.64 11.66 -0.59
CA GLU A 62 -13.75 11.71 0.37
C GLU A 62 -14.32 10.31 0.58
N THR A 63 -14.60 9.98 1.84
CA THR A 63 -15.38 8.80 2.22
C THR A 63 -16.13 9.05 3.52
N ALA A 64 -17.34 8.52 3.62
CA ALA A 64 -18.10 8.47 4.87
C ALA A 64 -17.88 7.15 5.62
N GLN A 65 -17.20 6.19 5.01
CA GLN A 65 -16.91 4.87 5.56
C GLN A 65 -15.48 4.85 6.14
N ASP A 66 -15.22 3.94 7.06
CA ASP A 66 -13.88 3.74 7.61
C ASP A 66 -12.85 3.39 6.53
N ARG A 67 -13.30 2.71 5.47
CA ARG A 67 -12.57 2.37 4.25
C ARG A 67 -13.53 2.32 3.08
N GLU A 68 -13.15 2.89 1.95
CA GLU A 68 -13.89 2.82 0.70
C GLU A 68 -12.93 2.62 -0.49
N THR A 69 -13.34 1.80 -1.46
CA THR A 69 -12.63 1.64 -2.71
C THR A 69 -13.30 2.49 -3.77
N LEU A 70 -12.57 3.47 -4.31
CA LEU A 70 -13.02 4.28 -5.43
C LEU A 70 -12.47 3.68 -6.73
N THR A 71 -13.24 3.80 -7.81
CA THR A 71 -12.78 3.46 -9.16
C THR A 71 -12.64 4.74 -9.97
N LEU A 72 -11.42 5.06 -10.32
CA LEU A 72 -11.11 6.10 -11.29
C LEU A 72 -11.14 5.50 -12.69
N ARG A 73 -11.88 6.13 -13.59
CA ARG A 73 -11.90 5.81 -15.02
C ARG A 73 -11.44 7.02 -15.83
N ALA A 74 -10.45 6.83 -16.68
CA ALA A 74 -10.03 7.79 -17.68
C ALA A 74 -10.57 7.31 -19.06
N VAL A 75 -11.44 8.09 -19.68
CA VAL A 75 -12.14 7.73 -20.92
C VAL A 75 -11.72 8.67 -22.03
N LEU A 76 -11.20 8.14 -23.13
CA LEU A 76 -10.86 8.90 -24.34
C LEU A 76 -12.06 8.88 -25.28
N LEU A 77 -12.59 10.07 -25.62
CA LEU A 77 -13.73 10.27 -26.48
C LEU A 77 -13.29 10.90 -27.80
N ASP A 78 -13.86 10.48 -28.91
CA ASP A 78 -13.68 11.12 -30.22
C ASP A 78 -14.53 12.41 -30.37
N GLY A 79 -14.47 13.03 -31.57
CA GLY A 79 -15.23 14.25 -31.88
C GLY A 79 -16.74 14.07 -31.88
N ASN A 80 -17.25 12.85 -31.92
CA ASN A 80 -18.69 12.53 -31.83
C ASN A 80 -19.11 12.23 -30.39
N GLY A 81 -18.14 12.10 -29.46
CA GLY A 81 -18.38 11.68 -28.09
C GLY A 81 -18.40 10.16 -27.89
N ASP A 82 -17.98 9.40 -28.89
CA ASP A 82 -17.90 7.94 -28.81
C ASP A 82 -16.59 7.54 -28.08
N VAL A 83 -16.68 6.46 -27.25
CA VAL A 83 -15.56 5.95 -26.50
C VAL A 83 -14.56 5.28 -27.44
N VAL A 84 -13.34 5.80 -27.48
CA VAL A 84 -12.21 5.25 -28.25
C VAL A 84 -11.41 4.27 -27.42
N ASN A 85 -11.14 4.64 -26.16
CA ASN A 85 -10.38 3.83 -25.21
C ASN A 85 -10.69 4.26 -23.77
N TYR A 86 -10.37 3.41 -22.81
CA TYR A 86 -10.44 3.76 -21.39
C TYR A 86 -9.40 3.00 -20.57
N ALA A 87 -9.07 3.57 -19.43
CA ALA A 87 -8.26 2.92 -18.40
C ALA A 87 -8.96 3.06 -17.05
N GLU A 88 -8.82 2.07 -16.20
CA GLU A 88 -9.39 2.06 -14.84
C GLU A 88 -8.30 1.83 -13.79
N GLN A 89 -8.39 2.56 -12.69
CA GLN A 89 -7.54 2.40 -11.52
C GLN A 89 -8.41 2.37 -10.25
N LYS A 90 -8.18 1.37 -9.41
CA LYS A 90 -8.80 1.32 -8.08
C LYS A 90 -7.94 2.06 -7.07
N LEU A 91 -8.57 2.89 -6.28
CA LEU A 91 -7.97 3.69 -5.23
C LEU A 91 -8.66 3.34 -3.91
N THR A 92 -7.92 3.22 -2.83
CA THR A 92 -8.50 3.02 -1.50
C THR A 92 -8.36 4.30 -0.68
N VAL A 93 -9.47 4.76 -0.12
CA VAL A 93 -9.54 5.89 0.80
C VAL A 93 -9.90 5.37 2.18
N PHE A 94 -9.17 5.82 3.19
CA PHE A 94 -9.37 5.48 4.59
C PHE A 94 -9.74 6.72 5.39
N GLN A 95 -10.63 6.59 6.36
CA GLN A 95 -10.73 7.59 7.42
C GLN A 95 -9.44 7.65 8.22
N ASP A 96 -9.07 8.83 8.68
CA ASP A 96 -7.90 8.96 9.54
C ASP A 96 -8.14 8.26 10.89
N VAL A 97 -7.07 7.78 11.49
CA VAL A 97 -7.11 7.11 12.79
C VAL A 97 -6.09 7.70 13.75
N THR A 98 -6.42 7.70 15.02
CA THR A 98 -5.48 8.09 16.07
C THR A 98 -4.69 6.89 16.54
N VAL A 99 -3.37 7.01 16.57
CA VAL A 99 -2.46 6.03 17.16
C VAL A 99 -2.21 6.44 18.61
N VAL A 100 -2.60 5.57 19.54
CA VAL A 100 -2.35 5.76 20.97
C VAL A 100 -1.36 4.68 21.40
N PRO A 101 -0.13 5.04 21.77
CA PRO A 101 0.86 4.09 22.31
C PRO A 101 0.32 3.39 23.56
N ASN A 102 0.76 2.14 23.75
CA ASN A 102 0.40 1.32 24.89
C ASN A 102 1.68 0.78 25.54
N ASP A 103 1.90 1.06 26.81
CA ASP A 103 3.12 0.66 27.56
C ASP A 103 3.28 -0.87 27.69
N ASN A 104 2.21 -1.63 27.45
CA ASN A 104 2.25 -3.08 27.43
C ASN A 104 2.66 -3.66 26.05
N VAL A 105 2.97 -2.80 25.06
CA VAL A 105 3.40 -3.21 23.73
C VAL A 105 4.74 -2.58 23.40
N VAL A 106 5.72 -3.43 23.10
CA VAL A 106 7.06 -3.03 22.67
C VAL A 106 7.20 -3.35 21.19
N ILE A 107 7.31 -2.33 20.34
CA ILE A 107 7.49 -2.51 18.88
C ILE A 107 8.96 -2.28 18.55
N LEU A 108 9.58 -3.24 17.89
CA LEU A 108 11.00 -3.27 17.57
C LEU A 108 11.21 -3.40 16.06
N LYS A 109 12.09 -2.59 15.48
CA LYS A 109 12.74 -2.84 14.20
C LYS A 109 14.20 -3.18 14.49
N LEU A 110 14.67 -4.33 14.01
CA LEU A 110 15.97 -4.89 14.35
C LEU A 110 16.92 -4.82 13.15
N GLU A 111 18.17 -4.50 13.43
CA GLU A 111 19.24 -4.55 12.45
C GLU A 111 19.65 -6.00 12.14
N PRO A 112 20.32 -6.28 10.99
CA PRO A 112 20.85 -7.61 10.69
C PRO A 112 21.74 -8.17 11.78
N GLY A 113 21.54 -9.44 12.12
CA GLY A 113 22.33 -10.12 13.15
C GLY A 113 21.49 -11.04 14.05
N LEU A 114 22.11 -11.47 15.15
CA LEU A 114 21.48 -12.26 16.21
C LEU A 114 21.06 -11.35 17.35
N HIS A 115 19.81 -11.48 17.77
CA HIS A 115 19.22 -10.72 18.86
C HIS A 115 18.56 -11.65 19.87
N THR A 116 18.43 -11.19 21.11
CA THR A 116 17.56 -11.85 22.12
C THR A 116 16.39 -10.93 22.41
N VAL A 117 15.19 -11.38 22.08
CA VAL A 117 13.94 -10.63 22.29
C VAL A 117 12.94 -11.53 23.01
N ALA A 118 12.39 -11.06 24.12
CA ALA A 118 11.42 -11.82 24.92
C ALA A 118 11.88 -13.25 25.25
N GLY A 119 13.16 -13.41 25.62
CA GLY A 119 13.78 -14.69 25.96
C GLY A 119 14.11 -15.60 24.76
N GLU A 120 13.88 -15.16 23.54
CA GLU A 120 14.09 -15.93 22.32
C GLU A 120 15.26 -15.42 21.48
N THR A 121 15.91 -16.33 20.76
CA THR A 121 16.87 -15.99 19.74
C THR A 121 16.16 -15.64 18.44
N VAL A 122 16.40 -14.42 17.96
CA VAL A 122 15.87 -13.88 16.71
C VAL A 122 17.03 -13.68 15.75
N THR A 123 16.95 -14.28 14.57
CA THR A 123 17.93 -14.09 13.51
C THR A 123 17.37 -13.16 12.45
N VAL A 124 18.01 -11.99 12.27
CA VAL A 124 17.63 -11.01 11.27
C VAL A 124 18.61 -11.07 10.11
N LYS A 125 18.11 -11.18 8.89
CA LYS A 125 18.91 -11.22 7.66
C LYS A 125 18.50 -10.11 6.70
N PRO A 126 19.45 -9.52 5.96
CA PRO A 126 19.13 -8.63 4.87
C PRO A 126 18.25 -9.34 3.86
N CYS A 127 17.34 -8.60 3.23
CA CYS A 127 16.66 -9.06 2.05
C CYS A 127 17.66 -9.24 0.90
N GLY A 128 17.48 -10.29 0.11
CA GLY A 128 18.39 -10.62 -0.98
C GLY A 128 18.39 -9.61 -2.14
N MET A 129 18.39 -10.07 -3.40
CA MET A 129 18.65 -9.24 -4.57
C MET A 129 17.58 -8.18 -4.91
N LEU A 130 16.39 -8.23 -4.34
CA LEU A 130 15.29 -7.29 -4.66
C LEU A 130 15.05 -6.36 -3.47
N PRO A 131 15.09 -5.04 -3.68
CA PRO A 131 14.82 -4.06 -2.62
C PRO A 131 13.35 -4.04 -2.17
N LEU A 132 12.44 -4.66 -2.94
CA LEU A 132 11.04 -4.81 -2.61
C LEU A 132 10.75 -6.28 -2.34
N HIS A 133 10.45 -6.60 -1.10
CA HIS A 133 10.00 -7.93 -0.73
C HIS A 133 8.49 -7.94 -0.54
N PHE A 134 7.87 -9.00 -1.05
CA PHE A 134 6.44 -9.21 -0.86
C PHE A 134 6.14 -9.46 0.61
N VAL A 135 5.12 -8.77 1.09
CA VAL A 135 4.55 -8.97 2.41
C VAL A 135 3.19 -9.62 2.25
N SER A 136 2.97 -10.71 2.94
CA SER A 136 1.70 -11.44 2.92
C SER A 136 0.99 -11.32 4.27
N ARG A 137 -0.28 -10.92 4.22
CA ARG A 137 -1.18 -10.93 5.38
C ARG A 137 -1.94 -12.26 5.55
N LYS A 138 -1.48 -13.35 4.94
CA LYS A 138 -2.12 -14.67 5.05
C LYS A 138 -1.92 -15.28 6.44
N THR A 139 -2.32 -14.52 7.47
CA THR A 139 -2.37 -14.97 8.87
C THR A 139 -3.75 -14.63 9.41
N GLU A 140 -4.20 -15.39 10.40
CA GLU A 140 -5.43 -15.09 11.14
C GLU A 140 -5.16 -14.22 12.38
N HIS A 141 -4.16 -13.35 12.27
CA HIS A 141 -3.76 -12.50 13.37
C HIS A 141 -4.65 -11.25 13.48
N PRO A 142 -5.19 -10.90 14.66
CA PRO A 142 -6.15 -9.79 14.81
C PRO A 142 -5.59 -8.42 14.40
N ALA A 143 -4.28 -8.23 14.41
CA ALA A 143 -3.66 -6.98 13.94
C ALA A 143 -3.85 -6.73 12.44
N VAL A 144 -4.21 -7.76 11.65
CA VAL A 144 -4.39 -7.66 10.19
C VAL A 144 -5.81 -7.92 9.71
N ASP A 145 -6.78 -8.12 10.61
CA ASP A 145 -8.17 -8.47 10.26
C ASP A 145 -8.86 -7.44 9.35
N GLU A 146 -8.60 -6.14 9.56
CA GLU A 146 -9.22 -5.07 8.77
C GLU A 146 -8.59 -4.87 7.37
N PHE A 147 -7.44 -5.52 7.09
CA PHE A 147 -6.71 -5.30 5.86
C PHE A 147 -7.02 -6.33 4.78
N LYS A 148 -6.93 -5.90 3.53
CA LYS A 148 -6.89 -6.76 2.36
C LYS A 148 -5.43 -7.07 2.00
N GLU A 149 -5.20 -8.15 1.24
CA GLU A 149 -3.85 -8.57 0.86
C GLU A 149 -3.10 -7.45 0.11
N GLN A 150 -3.79 -6.75 -0.78
CA GLN A 150 -3.21 -5.65 -1.56
C GLN A 150 -2.77 -4.44 -0.74
N ASP A 151 -3.26 -4.27 0.49
CA ASP A 151 -2.87 -3.14 1.33
C ASP A 151 -1.40 -3.19 1.76
N PHE A 152 -0.79 -4.39 1.69
CA PHE A 152 0.63 -4.62 1.98
C PHE A 152 1.47 -4.87 0.72
N SER A 153 0.92 -4.68 -0.48
CA SER A 153 1.68 -4.91 -1.71
C SER A 153 2.76 -3.86 -1.91
N TYR A 154 2.41 -2.61 -1.71
CA TYR A 154 3.33 -1.46 -1.68
C TYR A 154 2.65 -0.26 -1.06
N TRP A 155 3.45 0.63 -0.49
CA TRP A 155 3.02 1.95 -0.03
C TRP A 155 3.84 3.01 -0.75
N TYR A 156 3.19 4.04 -1.25
CA TYR A 156 3.88 5.17 -1.86
C TYR A 156 3.95 6.32 -0.87
N ASP A 157 5.13 6.85 -0.66
CA ASP A 157 5.38 8.05 0.11
C ASP A 157 5.67 9.20 -0.85
N ALA A 158 4.70 10.09 -1.03
CA ALA A 158 4.82 11.21 -1.96
C ALA A 158 5.88 12.24 -1.55
N LYS A 159 6.22 12.33 -0.26
CA LYS A 159 7.23 13.26 0.24
C LYS A 159 8.65 12.80 -0.09
N GLU A 160 8.88 11.50 0.04
CA GLU A 160 10.19 10.88 -0.23
C GLU A 160 10.29 10.34 -1.67
N ASP A 161 9.20 10.43 -2.44
CA ASP A 161 9.07 9.90 -3.81
C ASP A 161 9.55 8.45 -3.92
N CYS A 162 9.13 7.60 -2.98
CA CYS A 162 9.55 6.21 -2.93
C CYS A 162 8.40 5.26 -2.63
N ILE A 163 8.60 3.99 -2.99
CA ILE A 163 7.66 2.92 -2.69
C ILE A 163 8.02 2.29 -1.34
N THR A 164 7.04 2.18 -0.47
CA THR A 164 7.11 1.45 0.80
C THR A 164 5.97 0.39 0.86
N PRO A 165 6.00 -0.65 1.69
CA PRO A 165 7.06 -0.99 2.62
C PRO A 165 8.30 -1.48 1.89
N LEU A 166 9.43 -0.93 2.27
CA LEU A 166 10.70 -1.51 1.94
C LEU A 166 11.04 -2.48 3.07
N LEU A 167 11.04 -3.77 2.77
CA LEU A 167 11.63 -4.76 3.67
C LEU A 167 13.12 -4.86 3.35
N ASP A 168 13.92 -4.11 4.06
CA ASP A 168 15.37 -4.22 3.98
C ASP A 168 15.88 -5.50 4.64
N THR A 169 15.10 -5.99 5.60
CA THR A 169 15.43 -7.15 6.42
C THR A 169 14.20 -8.00 6.70
N THR A 170 14.43 -9.28 6.93
CA THR A 170 13.44 -10.25 7.41
C THR A 170 14.03 -11.02 8.59
N PHE A 171 13.23 -11.76 9.32
CA PHE A 171 13.73 -12.51 10.47
C PHE A 171 13.10 -13.91 10.60
N THR A 172 13.74 -14.73 11.40
CA THR A 172 13.23 -16.00 11.90
C THR A 172 13.26 -16.03 13.42
N ALA A 173 12.21 -16.58 14.01
CA ALA A 173 12.07 -16.83 15.45
C ALA A 173 11.10 -18.01 15.63
N GLU A 174 11.35 -18.88 16.64
CA GLU A 174 10.56 -20.12 16.78
C GLU A 174 9.20 -19.90 17.46
N ASP A 175 9.19 -19.17 18.58
CA ASP A 175 8.01 -19.00 19.43
C ASP A 175 7.29 -17.65 19.25
N PHE A 176 7.49 -16.98 18.12
CA PHE A 176 6.74 -15.80 17.78
C PHE A 176 5.53 -16.14 16.91
N THR A 177 4.37 -15.60 17.24
CA THR A 177 3.14 -15.71 16.43
C THR A 177 3.26 -14.79 15.20
N PRO A 178 3.20 -15.34 13.98
CA PRO A 178 3.31 -14.53 12.77
C PRO A 178 2.15 -13.54 12.62
N ILE A 179 2.47 -12.29 12.30
CA ILE A 179 1.51 -11.23 11.92
C ILE A 179 1.54 -11.05 10.40
N LEU A 180 2.74 -10.89 9.83
CA LEU A 180 2.98 -10.76 8.41
C LEU A 180 4.12 -11.67 7.99
N LEU A 181 3.92 -12.36 6.88
CA LEU A 181 4.90 -13.27 6.29
C LEU A 181 5.62 -12.64 5.11
N SER A 182 6.79 -13.16 4.81
CA SER A 182 7.56 -12.86 3.60
C SER A 182 8.33 -14.10 3.16
N ASN A 183 9.14 -13.96 2.12
CA ASN A 183 10.11 -14.98 1.72
C ASN A 183 11.49 -14.33 1.61
N ASN A 184 12.53 -15.08 1.91
CA ASN A 184 13.90 -14.66 1.70
C ASN A 184 14.73 -15.83 1.20
N MET A 185 15.86 -15.53 0.59
CA MET A 185 16.77 -16.51 0.05
C MET A 185 17.82 -16.89 1.11
N ASP A 186 18.09 -18.20 1.25
CA ASP A 186 19.17 -18.68 2.09
C ASP A 186 20.55 -18.54 1.39
N GLU A 187 21.61 -18.91 2.09
CA GLU A 187 22.99 -18.86 1.57
C GLU A 187 23.23 -19.81 0.38
N GLN A 188 22.37 -20.82 0.22
CA GLN A 188 22.41 -21.80 -0.86
C GLN A 188 21.57 -21.36 -2.08
N GLY A 189 20.88 -20.22 -1.99
CA GLY A 189 20.02 -19.69 -3.05
C GLY A 189 18.58 -20.23 -3.06
N ASN A 190 18.16 -20.95 -2.01
CA ASN A 190 16.79 -21.45 -1.91
C ASN A 190 15.89 -20.41 -1.26
N TRP A 191 14.71 -20.19 -1.82
CA TRP A 191 13.69 -19.34 -1.22
C TRP A 191 12.91 -20.09 -0.16
N GLY A 192 12.72 -19.45 0.99
CA GLY A 192 11.97 -19.99 2.11
C GLY A 192 11.13 -18.94 2.84
N PRO A 193 10.11 -19.39 3.59
CA PRO A 193 9.26 -18.49 4.36
C PRO A 193 10.06 -17.88 5.52
N VAL A 194 9.83 -16.59 5.73
CA VAL A 194 10.39 -15.80 6.83
C VAL A 194 9.34 -14.84 7.39
N LEU A 195 9.65 -14.17 8.48
CA LEU A 195 8.77 -13.22 9.14
C LEU A 195 9.09 -11.79 8.70
N ALA A 196 8.06 -11.01 8.39
CA ALA A 196 8.12 -9.57 8.21
C ALA A 196 7.64 -8.84 9.49
N ALA A 197 6.63 -9.39 10.17
CA ALA A 197 6.19 -8.97 11.49
C ALA A 197 5.67 -10.18 12.28
N ALA A 198 5.96 -10.24 13.57
CA ALA A 198 5.47 -11.27 14.49
C ALA A 198 5.44 -10.76 15.93
N GLU A 199 4.62 -11.39 16.79
CA GLU A 199 4.52 -11.04 18.21
C GLU A 199 4.81 -12.20 19.12
N LYS A 200 5.21 -11.87 20.35
CA LYS A 200 5.29 -12.80 21.49
C LYS A 200 4.83 -12.10 22.76
N LEU A 201 3.92 -12.74 23.50
CA LEU A 201 3.60 -12.31 24.85
C LEU A 201 4.66 -12.86 25.83
N TYR A 202 5.35 -11.97 26.52
CA TYR A 202 6.39 -12.33 27.48
C TYR A 202 6.35 -11.40 28.69
N GLU A 203 6.32 -11.97 29.90
CA GLU A 203 6.25 -11.23 31.15
C GLU A 203 5.16 -10.14 31.20
N GLY A 204 3.99 -10.45 30.61
CA GLY A 204 2.83 -9.55 30.58
C GLY A 204 2.91 -8.40 29.56
N LYS A 205 3.90 -8.41 28.67
CA LYS A 205 4.05 -7.45 27.57
C LYS A 205 4.04 -8.15 26.22
N HIS A 206 3.45 -7.49 25.22
CA HIS A 206 3.54 -7.90 23.82
C HIS A 206 4.80 -7.34 23.19
N TYR A 207 5.72 -8.21 22.82
CA TYR A 207 6.89 -7.87 22.04
C TYR A 207 6.59 -8.09 20.56
N VAL A 208 6.56 -7.04 19.80
CA VAL A 208 6.29 -7.08 18.35
C VAL A 208 7.59 -6.75 17.63
N ILE A 209 8.08 -7.66 16.80
CA ILE A 209 9.14 -7.37 15.84
C ILE A 209 8.47 -7.04 14.53
N CYS A 210 8.71 -5.86 13.97
CA CYS A 210 8.17 -5.40 12.71
C CYS A 210 9.26 -4.75 11.87
N GLN A 211 9.58 -5.35 10.74
CA GLN A 211 10.63 -4.86 9.84
C GLN A 211 10.10 -3.89 8.77
N LEU A 212 8.78 -3.65 8.73
CA LEU A 212 8.19 -2.67 7.85
C LEU A 212 8.47 -1.23 8.32
N ASP A 213 8.49 -0.31 7.37
CA ASP A 213 8.51 1.12 7.67
C ASP A 213 7.10 1.60 8.07
N LEU A 214 6.89 1.81 9.37
CA LEU A 214 5.60 2.23 9.93
C LEU A 214 5.46 3.77 9.96
N ARG A 215 5.71 4.43 8.83
CA ARG A 215 5.49 5.88 8.71
C ARG A 215 4.02 6.21 8.88
N GLN A 216 3.74 7.16 9.76
CA GLN A 216 2.35 7.51 10.08
C GLN A 216 1.64 8.31 8.99
N GLU A 217 2.34 8.88 8.05
CA GLU A 217 1.79 9.55 6.87
C GLU A 217 1.05 8.57 5.94
N ASN A 218 1.46 7.30 5.92
CA ASN A 218 0.77 6.27 5.16
C ASN A 218 -0.44 5.73 5.95
N PRO A 219 -1.68 5.78 5.40
CA PRO A 219 -2.87 5.37 6.12
C PRO A 219 -2.88 3.89 6.52
N VAL A 220 -2.31 3.00 5.72
CA VAL A 220 -2.19 1.57 6.06
C VAL A 220 -1.18 1.38 7.20
N ALA A 221 -0.01 2.00 7.11
CA ALA A 221 1.02 1.95 8.14
C ALA A 221 0.49 2.48 9.49
N LYS A 222 -0.20 3.62 9.47
CA LYS A 222 -0.82 4.24 10.64
C LYS A 222 -1.87 3.34 11.29
N ARG A 223 -2.74 2.72 10.50
CA ARG A 223 -3.75 1.76 10.98
C ARG A 223 -3.10 0.49 11.52
N PHE A 224 -2.10 -0.03 10.83
CA PHE A 224 -1.38 -1.20 11.29
C PHE A 224 -0.67 -0.93 12.62
N LEU A 225 0.02 0.20 12.77
CA LEU A 225 0.64 0.62 14.02
C LEU A 225 -0.39 0.74 15.16
N ARG A 226 -1.56 1.35 14.90
CA ARG A 226 -2.68 1.39 15.86
C ARG A 226 -3.09 0.00 16.31
N ASN A 227 -3.21 -0.95 15.38
CA ASN A 227 -3.62 -2.31 15.69
C ASN A 227 -2.57 -3.07 16.48
N LEU A 228 -1.29 -2.85 16.22
CA LEU A 228 -0.22 -3.41 17.05
C LEU A 228 -0.32 -2.92 18.50
N TYR A 229 -0.55 -1.63 18.74
CA TYR A 229 -0.73 -1.12 20.11
C TYR A 229 -2.00 -1.64 20.80
N ARG A 230 -3.05 -2.00 20.05
CA ARG A 230 -4.26 -2.63 20.60
C ARG A 230 -4.06 -4.03 21.15
N LEU A 231 -2.97 -4.72 20.81
CA LEU A 231 -2.65 -6.02 21.38
C LEU A 231 -2.53 -5.95 22.92
N GLY A 232 -1.97 -4.88 23.45
CA GLY A 232 -1.83 -4.67 24.90
C GLY A 232 -3.13 -4.33 25.64
N THR A 233 -4.28 -4.25 24.95
CA THR A 233 -5.59 -3.95 25.58
C THR A 233 -6.46 -5.17 25.79
N LYS A 234 -5.97 -6.36 25.46
CA LYS A 234 -6.69 -7.64 25.61
C LYS A 234 -6.30 -8.38 26.87
#